data_253ab49167e7b018b34012b678407a6c
#
_entry.id   253ab49167e7b018b34012b678407a6c
#
_cell.length_a   1.000
_cell.length_b   1.000
_cell.length_c   1.000
_cell.angle_alpha   90.00
_cell.angle_beta   90.00
_cell.angle_gamma   90.00
#
_symmetry.space_group_name_H-M   'P 1'
#
loop_
_entity.id
_entity.type
_entity.pdbx_description
1 polymer ?
#
loop_
_entity_poly.entity_id
_entity_poly.type
_entity_poly.pdbx_seq_one_letter_code
_entity_poly.pdbx_strand_id
1 'polypeptide(L)'
;RTAVGITATGKVVFMVLDGRQEPVSCGGSMEEIAQIMLEAGCVDAVNLDGGGSTTYVAKQEGTDSLEVVSSPSDGYARSVSTSLMLVSTAPSSTAFDHAVIESEYDYATLDTPVQMTAAGVSPSGNAVDVPEGAVYICNLLQQGYGYMHDGMKTRFEKYPWEDKASEPW
;
A
#
# COMPACT_ATOMS: atom_id res chain seq x y z
N ARG A 1 -15.17 -4.23 -8.50
CA ARG A 1 -15.58 -5.46 -7.84
C ARG A 1 -15.11 -5.50 -6.40
N THR A 2 -15.83 -6.22 -5.56
CA THR A 2 -15.44 -6.51 -4.18
C THR A 2 -15.59 -8.00 -3.94
N ALA A 3 -14.57 -8.65 -3.40
CA ALA A 3 -14.63 -10.05 -3.02
C ALA A 3 -13.96 -10.30 -1.68
N VAL A 4 -14.37 -11.35 -1.01
CA VAL A 4 -13.72 -11.87 0.20
C VAL A 4 -13.54 -13.37 0.05
N GLY A 5 -12.39 -13.88 0.49
CA GLY A 5 -12.09 -15.30 0.44
C GLY A 5 -11.31 -15.77 1.65
N ILE A 6 -11.18 -17.07 1.75
CA ILE A 6 -10.39 -17.73 2.79
C ILE A 6 -9.41 -18.71 2.14
N THR A 7 -8.16 -18.67 2.61
CA THR A 7 -7.14 -19.61 2.18
C THR A 7 -7.22 -20.94 2.94
N ALA A 8 -6.59 -21.98 2.41
CA ALA A 8 -6.49 -23.29 3.09
C ALA A 8 -5.84 -23.20 4.49
N THR A 9 -5.06 -22.16 4.76
CA THR A 9 -4.43 -21.91 6.07
C THR A 9 -5.28 -21.04 7.00
N GLY A 10 -6.50 -20.66 6.60
CA GLY A 10 -7.42 -19.85 7.36
C GLY A 10 -7.17 -18.34 7.29
N LYS A 11 -6.30 -17.87 6.41
CA LYS A 11 -6.13 -16.43 6.16
C LYS A 11 -7.32 -15.89 5.38
N VAL A 12 -7.86 -14.76 5.80
CA VAL A 12 -8.92 -14.04 5.10
C VAL A 12 -8.29 -13.06 4.10
N VAL A 13 -8.77 -13.08 2.87
CA VAL A 13 -8.34 -12.19 1.78
C VAL A 13 -9.50 -11.28 1.41
N PHE A 14 -9.28 -9.97 1.51
CA PHE A 14 -10.19 -8.97 0.96
C PHE A 14 -9.61 -8.45 -0.34
N MET A 15 -10.45 -8.38 -1.36
CA MET A 15 -10.06 -7.90 -2.68
C MET A 15 -11.02 -6.84 -3.17
N VAL A 16 -10.44 -5.74 -3.63
CA VAL A 16 -11.12 -4.66 -4.34
C VAL A 16 -10.46 -4.51 -5.70
N LEU A 17 -11.26 -4.42 -6.74
CA LEU A 17 -10.81 -4.12 -8.10
C LEU A 17 -11.57 -2.90 -8.60
N ASP A 18 -10.85 -1.81 -8.86
CA ASP A 18 -11.37 -0.63 -9.50
C ASP A 18 -11.84 -0.95 -10.92
N GLY A 19 -12.75 -0.15 -11.46
CA GLY A 19 -13.27 -0.41 -12.78
C GLY A 19 -14.14 0.73 -13.31
N ARG A 20 -14.55 0.61 -14.59
CA ARG A 20 -15.30 1.65 -15.32
C ARG A 20 -14.54 2.98 -15.44
N GLN A 21 -13.22 2.91 -15.46
CA GLN A 21 -12.33 4.06 -15.47
C GLN A 21 -11.22 3.87 -16.51
N GLU A 22 -11.60 3.63 -17.76
CA GLU A 22 -10.64 3.55 -18.85
C GLU A 22 -9.88 4.87 -19.05
N PRO A 23 -8.58 4.83 -19.35
CA PRO A 23 -7.75 3.63 -19.62
C PRO A 23 -7.10 3.00 -18.38
N VAL A 24 -7.39 3.50 -17.18
CA VAL A 24 -6.74 3.06 -15.92
C VAL A 24 -7.21 1.66 -15.53
N SER A 25 -8.52 1.44 -15.46
CA SER A 25 -9.09 0.12 -15.16
C SER A 25 -10.48 -0.03 -15.76
N CYS A 26 -10.69 -1.07 -16.56
CA CYS A 26 -12.01 -1.46 -17.04
C CYS A 26 -12.78 -2.31 -16.01
N GLY A 27 -12.10 -2.81 -14.97
CA GLY A 27 -12.63 -3.80 -14.04
C GLY A 27 -12.42 -5.23 -14.52
N GLY A 28 -13.12 -6.18 -13.91
CA GLY A 28 -13.00 -7.60 -14.26
C GLY A 28 -14.33 -8.34 -14.30
N SER A 29 -14.37 -9.43 -15.08
CA SER A 29 -15.44 -10.41 -15.09
C SER A 29 -15.48 -11.23 -13.78
N MET A 30 -16.52 -12.02 -13.58
CA MET A 30 -16.60 -12.89 -12.40
C MET A 30 -15.56 -14.02 -12.46
N GLU A 31 -15.25 -14.50 -13.66
CA GLU A 31 -14.25 -15.52 -13.91
C GLU A 31 -12.84 -15.02 -13.57
N GLU A 32 -12.51 -13.80 -13.99
CA GLU A 32 -11.23 -13.16 -13.66
C GLU A 32 -11.09 -12.94 -12.16
N ILE A 33 -12.15 -12.49 -11.47
CA ILE A 33 -12.15 -12.35 -10.01
C ILE A 33 -11.93 -13.69 -9.32
N ALA A 34 -12.62 -14.75 -9.79
CA ALA A 34 -12.43 -16.10 -9.24
C ALA A 34 -10.98 -16.57 -9.43
N GLN A 35 -10.39 -16.30 -10.59
CA GLN A 35 -9.00 -16.65 -10.88
C GLN A 35 -8.03 -15.90 -9.97
N ILE A 36 -8.22 -14.59 -9.79
CA ILE A 36 -7.40 -13.76 -8.88
C ILE A 36 -7.48 -14.31 -7.44
N MET A 37 -8.67 -14.66 -6.97
CA MET A 37 -8.84 -15.22 -5.62
C MET A 37 -8.16 -16.59 -5.47
N LEU A 38 -8.22 -17.44 -6.51
CA LEU A 38 -7.47 -18.71 -6.53
C LEU A 38 -5.96 -18.49 -6.49
N GLU A 39 -5.44 -17.54 -7.27
CA GLU A 39 -4.02 -17.17 -7.27
C GLU A 39 -3.57 -16.59 -5.94
N ALA A 40 -4.46 -15.90 -5.22
CA ALA A 40 -4.24 -15.44 -3.84
C ALA A 40 -4.27 -16.60 -2.80
N GLY A 41 -4.50 -17.85 -3.26
CA GLY A 41 -4.52 -19.05 -2.43
C GLY A 41 -5.84 -19.30 -1.73
N CYS A 42 -6.93 -18.64 -2.13
CA CYS A 42 -8.26 -18.88 -1.58
C CYS A 42 -8.80 -20.22 -2.03
N VAL A 43 -9.41 -20.97 -1.10
CA VAL A 43 -10.14 -22.21 -1.37
C VAL A 43 -11.63 -21.98 -1.46
N ASP A 44 -12.12 -20.93 -0.80
CA ASP A 44 -13.49 -20.42 -0.91
C ASP A 44 -13.46 -18.91 -1.07
N ALA A 45 -14.36 -18.36 -1.89
CA ALA A 45 -14.51 -16.92 -2.06
C ALA A 45 -15.95 -16.57 -2.44
N VAL A 46 -16.35 -15.35 -2.09
CA VAL A 46 -17.64 -14.79 -2.44
C VAL A 46 -17.47 -13.38 -2.99
N ASN A 47 -18.17 -13.10 -4.10
CA ASN A 47 -18.28 -11.74 -4.61
C ASN A 47 -19.36 -10.99 -3.84
N LEU A 48 -19.01 -9.80 -3.38
CA LEU A 48 -19.91 -8.90 -2.68
C LEU A 48 -20.50 -7.85 -3.64
N ASP A 49 -21.27 -6.91 -3.09
CA ASP A 49 -21.75 -5.76 -3.87
C ASP A 49 -20.56 -5.02 -4.48
N GLY A 50 -20.76 -4.51 -5.68
CA GLY A 50 -19.71 -3.95 -6.52
C GLY A 50 -20.10 -2.63 -7.19
N GLY A 51 -19.40 -2.29 -8.26
CA GLY A 51 -19.63 -1.04 -8.97
C GLY A 51 -19.37 0.17 -8.07
N GLY A 52 -20.28 1.13 -8.02
CA GLY A 52 -20.15 2.33 -7.22
C GLY A 52 -20.14 2.09 -5.69
N SER A 53 -20.56 0.92 -5.22
CA SER A 53 -20.48 0.53 -3.82
C SER A 53 -19.09 0.00 -3.41
N THR A 54 -18.24 -0.32 -4.40
CA THR A 54 -16.86 -0.75 -4.14
C THR A 54 -16.03 0.42 -3.66
N THR A 55 -15.60 0.38 -2.41
CA THR A 55 -14.73 1.38 -1.80
C THR A 55 -13.79 0.70 -0.81
N TYR A 56 -12.51 0.97 -0.92
CA TYR A 56 -11.50 0.54 0.03
C TYR A 56 -10.97 1.74 0.80
N VAL A 57 -11.09 1.66 2.10
CA VAL A 57 -10.61 2.68 3.02
C VAL A 57 -9.56 2.03 3.93
N ALA A 58 -8.42 2.63 4.04
CA ALA A 58 -7.34 2.12 4.88
C ALA A 58 -6.62 3.26 5.61
N LYS A 59 -6.03 2.90 6.75
CA LYS A 59 -5.02 3.70 7.40
C LYS A 59 -3.69 3.46 6.69
N GLN A 60 -3.09 4.51 6.17
CA GLN A 60 -1.75 4.44 5.61
C GLN A 60 -0.72 4.36 6.73
N GLU A 61 0.39 3.63 6.50
CA GLU A 61 1.50 3.59 7.45
C GLU A 61 2.04 4.99 7.71
N GLY A 62 2.31 5.32 8.97
CA GLY A 62 2.79 6.63 9.36
C GLY A 62 1.73 7.73 9.39
N THR A 63 0.44 7.39 9.23
CA THR A 63 -0.68 8.31 9.41
C THR A 63 -1.60 7.87 10.53
N ASP A 64 -2.43 8.78 11.02
CA ASP A 64 -3.47 8.46 12.01
C ASP A 64 -4.89 8.59 11.44
N SER A 65 -5.00 8.89 10.13
CA SER A 65 -6.27 9.04 9.43
C SER A 65 -6.60 7.83 8.54
N LEU A 66 -7.89 7.62 8.32
CA LEU A 66 -8.40 6.69 7.31
C LEU A 66 -8.60 7.44 6.00
N GLU A 67 -8.10 6.87 4.91
CA GLU A 67 -8.21 7.45 3.59
C GLU A 67 -8.83 6.46 2.60
N VAL A 68 -9.51 7.00 1.58
CA VAL A 68 -10.01 6.19 0.47
C VAL A 68 -8.82 5.86 -0.44
N VAL A 69 -8.48 4.59 -0.51
CA VAL A 69 -7.32 4.07 -1.26
C VAL A 69 -7.72 3.64 -2.68
N SER A 70 -8.93 3.08 -2.82
CA SER A 70 -9.47 2.71 -4.13
C SER A 70 -9.97 3.95 -4.90
N SER A 71 -10.22 3.77 -6.19
CA SER A 71 -10.87 4.77 -7.03
C SER A 71 -12.32 4.36 -7.30
N PRO A 72 -13.30 4.86 -6.50
CA PRO A 72 -14.70 4.49 -6.69
C PRO A 72 -15.22 4.88 -8.07
N SER A 73 -15.91 3.97 -8.76
CA SER A 73 -16.40 4.19 -10.13
C SER A 73 -17.46 5.28 -10.29
N ASP A 74 -18.04 5.75 -9.19
CA ASP A 74 -18.97 6.90 -9.18
C ASP A 74 -18.23 8.25 -9.02
N GLY A 75 -16.90 8.23 -8.85
CA GLY A 75 -16.09 9.43 -8.59
C GLY A 75 -16.13 9.89 -7.12
N TYR A 76 -16.83 9.20 -6.26
CA TYR A 76 -16.93 9.45 -4.82
C TYR A 76 -17.29 8.17 -4.06
N ALA A 77 -16.97 8.12 -2.77
CA ALA A 77 -17.38 7.01 -1.90
C ALA A 77 -18.90 7.06 -1.66
N ARG A 78 -19.60 6.05 -2.16
CA ARG A 78 -21.06 5.93 -1.98
C ARG A 78 -21.41 5.60 -0.54
N SER A 79 -22.48 6.20 -0.02
CA SER A 79 -23.06 5.76 1.25
C SER A 79 -23.62 4.36 1.11
N VAL A 80 -23.15 3.44 1.94
CA VAL A 80 -23.58 2.04 2.00
C VAL A 80 -24.08 1.72 3.41
N SER A 81 -25.00 0.77 3.53
CA SER A 81 -25.61 0.42 4.82
C SER A 81 -24.71 -0.47 5.69
N THR A 82 -23.77 -1.18 5.08
CA THR A 82 -22.88 -2.12 5.75
C THR A 82 -21.49 -2.09 5.15
N SER A 83 -20.48 -2.38 5.97
CA SER A 83 -19.09 -2.53 5.54
C SER A 83 -18.45 -3.71 6.29
N LEU A 84 -17.41 -4.26 5.70
CA LEU A 84 -16.50 -5.21 6.36
C LEU A 84 -15.29 -4.43 6.84
N MET A 85 -14.85 -4.68 8.06
CA MET A 85 -13.71 -4.00 8.66
C MET A 85 -12.67 -5.01 9.13
N LEU A 86 -11.41 -4.71 8.85
CA LEU A 86 -10.26 -5.34 9.51
C LEU A 86 -9.81 -4.42 10.63
N VAL A 87 -9.87 -4.92 11.85
CA VAL A 87 -9.49 -4.17 13.06
C VAL A 87 -8.31 -4.87 13.71
N SER A 88 -7.18 -4.15 13.86
CA SER A 88 -6.07 -4.65 14.65
C SER A 88 -6.42 -4.58 16.14
N THR A 89 -6.20 -5.70 16.84
CA THR A 89 -6.31 -5.78 18.31
C THR A 89 -4.94 -5.75 18.97
N ALA A 90 -3.87 -5.52 18.20
CA ALA A 90 -2.51 -5.37 18.72
C ALA A 90 -2.43 -4.16 19.65
N PRO A 91 -1.66 -4.24 20.75
CA PRO A 91 -1.42 -3.09 21.61
C PRO A 91 -0.82 -1.93 20.81
N SER A 92 -1.30 -0.72 21.07
CA SER A 92 -0.71 0.48 20.49
C SER A 92 0.73 0.65 21.00
N SER A 93 1.63 1.00 20.10
CA SER A 93 3.04 1.28 20.40
C SER A 93 3.39 2.70 19.93
N THR A 94 4.21 3.39 20.72
CA THR A 94 4.80 4.67 20.35
C THR A 94 6.30 4.56 20.03
N ALA A 95 6.84 3.35 20.07
CA ALA A 95 8.24 3.12 19.69
C ALA A 95 8.40 3.27 18.17
N PHE A 96 9.50 3.86 17.74
CA PHE A 96 9.85 3.89 16.33
C PHE A 96 10.28 2.50 15.85
N ASP A 97 9.72 2.02 14.74
CA ASP A 97 10.09 0.76 14.09
C ASP A 97 10.80 1.05 12.75
N HIS A 98 10.14 1.77 11.87
CA HIS A 98 10.70 2.13 10.57
C HIS A 98 10.15 3.49 10.10
N ALA A 99 10.66 3.97 8.97
CA ALA A 99 10.10 5.14 8.30
C ALA A 99 9.55 4.78 6.92
N VAL A 100 8.44 5.41 6.56
CA VAL A 100 7.93 5.46 5.19
C VAL A 100 8.42 6.75 4.57
N ILE A 101 9.02 6.64 3.38
CA ILE A 101 9.47 7.80 2.61
C ILE A 101 8.53 7.98 1.43
N GLU A 102 8.01 9.18 1.30
CA GLU A 102 7.18 9.60 0.19
C GLU A 102 7.92 10.65 -0.62
N SER A 103 7.83 10.57 -1.93
CA SER A 103 8.34 11.57 -2.84
C SER A 103 7.18 12.28 -3.54
N GLU A 104 7.37 13.55 -3.87
CA GLU A 104 6.39 14.33 -4.61
C GLU A 104 6.12 13.76 -6.01
N TYR A 105 7.09 13.03 -6.57
CA TYR A 105 7.02 12.45 -7.91
C TYR A 105 7.50 11.00 -7.91
N ASP A 106 6.83 10.14 -8.66
CA ASP A 106 7.25 8.75 -8.88
C ASP A 106 8.46 8.62 -9.80
N TYR A 107 8.75 9.67 -10.56
CA TYR A 107 9.89 9.77 -11.46
C TYR A 107 10.43 11.19 -11.50
N ALA A 108 11.73 11.32 -11.72
CA ALA A 108 12.38 12.62 -11.91
C ALA A 108 13.41 12.52 -13.04
N THR A 109 13.63 13.63 -13.73
CA THR A 109 14.72 13.74 -14.69
C THR A 109 16.05 13.90 -13.96
N LEU A 110 17.15 13.56 -14.64
CA LEU A 110 18.49 13.74 -14.09
C LEU A 110 18.67 15.20 -13.64
N ASP A 111 19.31 15.39 -12.49
CA ASP A 111 19.58 16.70 -11.87
C ASP A 111 18.34 17.51 -11.43
N THR A 112 17.16 16.89 -11.38
CA THR A 112 15.97 17.53 -10.81
C THR A 112 15.91 17.24 -9.31
N PRO A 113 15.90 18.26 -8.44
CA PRO A 113 15.69 18.04 -7.01
C PRO A 113 14.27 17.53 -6.78
N VAL A 114 14.12 16.46 -6.01
CA VAL A 114 12.83 15.88 -5.61
C VAL A 114 12.67 16.07 -4.11
N GLN A 115 11.53 16.67 -3.71
CA GLN A 115 11.18 16.77 -2.31
C GLN A 115 10.74 15.41 -1.80
N MET A 116 11.35 14.99 -0.71
CA MET A 116 10.99 13.74 -0.02
C MET A 116 10.56 14.06 1.42
N THR A 117 9.57 13.36 1.90
CA THR A 117 9.11 13.42 3.29
C THR A 117 9.26 12.05 3.94
N ALA A 118 9.57 12.02 5.21
CA ALA A 118 9.69 10.78 5.98
C ALA A 118 8.69 10.81 7.13
N ALA A 119 7.85 9.79 7.21
CA ALA A 119 6.93 9.56 8.32
C ALA A 119 7.42 8.37 9.15
N GLY A 120 7.57 8.55 10.45
CA GLY A 120 7.93 7.47 11.36
C GLY A 120 6.73 6.56 11.62
N VAL A 121 6.98 5.26 11.68
CA VAL A 121 5.97 4.23 11.90
C VAL A 121 6.35 3.39 13.10
N SER A 122 5.40 3.13 13.98
CA SER A 122 5.55 2.20 15.11
C SER A 122 5.27 0.75 14.67
N PRO A 123 5.63 -0.25 15.48
CA PRO A 123 5.28 -1.66 15.22
C PRO A 123 3.78 -1.92 15.07
N SER A 124 2.93 -1.03 15.57
CA SER A 124 1.47 -1.08 15.43
C SER A 124 0.93 -0.27 14.24
N GLY A 125 1.81 0.28 13.38
CA GLY A 125 1.43 1.06 12.21
C GLY A 125 0.98 2.50 12.49
N ASN A 126 1.16 3.00 13.72
CA ASN A 126 0.81 4.37 14.07
C ASN A 126 1.93 5.35 13.71
N ALA A 127 1.54 6.61 13.46
CA ALA A 127 2.49 7.70 13.30
C ALA A 127 3.31 7.90 14.59
N VAL A 128 4.61 8.05 14.44
CA VAL A 128 5.54 8.38 15.52
C VAL A 128 6.62 9.31 15.00
N ASP A 129 7.27 10.03 15.90
CA ASP A 129 8.37 10.88 15.50
C ASP A 129 9.56 10.05 14.98
N VAL A 130 10.17 10.55 13.92
CA VAL A 130 11.43 10.01 13.43
C VAL A 130 12.54 10.40 14.41
N PRO A 131 13.38 9.45 14.88
CA PRO A 131 14.46 9.75 15.80
C PRO A 131 15.41 10.81 15.25
N GLU A 132 15.85 11.74 16.11
CA GLU A 132 16.85 12.73 15.76
C GLU A 132 18.14 12.03 15.29
N GLY A 133 18.73 12.53 14.21
CA GLY A 133 19.95 11.96 13.62
C GLY A 133 19.74 10.68 12.81
N ALA A 134 18.50 10.30 12.53
CA ALA A 134 18.22 9.21 11.59
C ALA A 134 18.73 9.58 10.19
N VAL A 135 19.52 8.68 9.59
CA VAL A 135 20.03 8.83 8.23
C VAL A 135 19.26 7.87 7.33
N TYR A 136 18.65 8.39 6.27
CA TYR A 136 17.93 7.62 5.28
C TYR A 136 18.81 7.45 4.05
N ILE A 137 18.99 6.20 3.63
CA ILE A 137 19.63 5.89 2.36
C ILE A 137 18.52 5.56 1.39
N CYS A 138 18.23 6.47 0.49
CA CYS A 138 17.36 6.20 -0.64
C CYS A 138 18.22 5.59 -1.75
N ASN A 139 18.06 4.29 -2.01
CA ASN A 139 18.54 3.67 -3.22
C ASN A 139 17.61 4.08 -4.37
N LEU A 140 17.74 5.30 -4.84
CA LEU A 140 17.32 5.65 -6.19
C LEU A 140 18.21 4.82 -7.11
N LEU A 141 17.68 3.72 -7.59
CA LEU A 141 18.38 2.85 -8.53
C LEU A 141 18.87 3.69 -9.69
N GLN A 142 20.13 3.98 -9.65
CA GLN A 142 20.90 4.56 -10.74
C GLN A 142 21.15 3.48 -11.78
N GLN A 143 20.08 2.95 -12.34
CA GLN A 143 20.14 2.23 -13.60
C GLN A 143 19.46 3.10 -14.63
N GLY A 144 20.21 3.54 -15.60
CA GLY A 144 19.87 4.52 -16.63
C GLY A 144 18.70 4.18 -17.56
N TYR A 145 17.69 3.51 -17.04
CA TYR A 145 16.36 3.36 -17.60
C TYR A 145 15.40 3.25 -16.43
N GLY A 146 14.96 4.40 -15.93
CA GLY A 146 14.05 4.46 -14.80
C GLY A 146 12.63 4.07 -15.17
N TYR A 147 12.27 2.85 -14.89
CA TYR A 147 10.90 2.51 -14.60
C TYR A 147 10.82 2.23 -13.11
N MET A 148 10.42 3.21 -12.33
CA MET A 148 9.93 2.91 -11.00
C MET A 148 8.51 2.37 -11.16
N HIS A 149 8.34 1.11 -10.80
CA HIS A 149 7.02 0.50 -10.73
C HIS A 149 6.22 1.15 -9.61
N ASP A 150 5.00 1.55 -9.95
CA ASP A 150 3.94 1.92 -9.02
C ASP A 150 3.88 0.91 -7.87
N GLY A 151 3.99 1.37 -6.64
CA GLY A 151 3.87 0.52 -5.46
C GLY A 151 5.17 0.10 -4.75
N MET A 152 6.35 0.54 -5.15
CA MET A 152 7.56 0.36 -4.33
C MET A 152 7.55 1.30 -3.13
N LYS A 153 6.84 0.92 -2.07
CA LYS A 153 7.10 1.43 -0.72
C LYS A 153 8.44 0.87 -0.28
N THR A 154 9.48 1.67 -0.36
CA THR A 154 10.81 1.27 0.09
C THR A 154 10.82 1.28 1.60
N ARG A 155 10.85 0.11 2.21
CA ARG A 155 11.05 -0.05 3.65
C ARG A 155 12.54 0.10 3.93
N PHE A 156 12.92 1.13 4.69
CA PHE A 156 14.30 1.34 5.07
C PHE A 156 14.54 0.77 6.46
N GLU A 157 15.41 -0.21 6.54
CA GLU A 157 16.02 -0.61 7.80
C GLU A 157 17.16 0.37 8.11
N LYS A 158 17.33 0.69 9.40
CA LYS A 158 18.45 1.50 9.87
C LYS A 158 19.74 0.71 9.67
N TYR A 159 20.50 1.03 8.65
CA TYR A 159 21.84 0.47 8.47
C TYR A 159 22.89 1.36 9.13
N PRO A 160 23.82 0.78 9.90
CA PRO A 160 25.02 1.48 10.29
C PRO A 160 25.82 1.83 9.02
N TRP A 161 26.04 3.11 8.81
CA TRP A 161 26.70 3.67 7.62
C TRP A 161 28.08 3.09 7.32
N GLU A 162 28.78 2.61 8.35
CA GLU A 162 30.21 2.29 8.27
C GLU A 162 30.52 0.98 7.55
N ASP A 163 29.59 0.05 7.42
CA ASP A 163 29.94 -1.32 7.00
C ASP A 163 29.68 -1.64 5.51
N LYS A 164 29.06 -0.78 4.72
CA LYS A 164 28.67 -1.12 3.34
C LYS A 164 29.20 -0.21 2.23
N ALA A 165 30.04 0.76 2.55
CA ALA A 165 30.63 1.66 1.54
C ALA A 165 31.68 0.97 0.64
N SER A 166 32.02 -0.28 0.88
CA SER A 166 33.10 -1.03 0.19
C SER A 166 32.62 -2.20 -0.66
N GLU A 167 31.32 -2.51 -0.74
CA GLU A 167 30.85 -3.57 -1.61
C GLU A 167 30.42 -3.01 -2.97
N PRO A 168 31.00 -3.49 -4.09
CA PRO A 168 30.53 -3.12 -5.42
C PRO A 168 29.15 -3.75 -5.67
N TRP A 169 28.25 -2.95 -6.18
CA TRP A 169 26.89 -3.33 -6.61
C TRP A 169 26.91 -4.18 -7.87
#